data_cea28d960a8cbc4f7e8e65035566f490
#
_entry.id   cea28d960a8cbc4f7e8e65035566f490
#
_cell.length_a   1.000
_cell.length_b   1.000
_cell.length_c   1.000
_cell.angle_alpha   90.00
_cell.angle_beta   90.00
_cell.angle_gamma   90.00
#
_symmetry.space_group_name_H-M   'P 1'
#
loop_
_entity.id
_entity.type
_entity.pdbx_description
1 polymer ?
#
loop_
_entity_poly.entity_id
_entity_poly.type
_entity_poly.pdbx_seq_one_letter_code
_entity_poly.pdbx_strand_id
1 'polypeptide(L)'
;MFLLDTSVLTRVRAPSIAARLRELDSAGLARAPMTDLEIGYSARNGDEWDRLFAALQAFRCIDVEAHHFDRALQIQRGLAELGLKGRKVPDLVIAAVAETASLTVLHYDADFDHIATFTGQPTEWVVRRGTVD
;
A
#
# COMPACT_ATOMS: atom_id res chain seq x y z
N MET A 1 13.69 1.48 -1.52
CA MET A 1 12.57 0.99 -2.34
C MET A 1 11.26 1.11 -1.57
N PHE A 2 10.18 1.32 -2.28
CA PHE A 2 8.86 1.56 -1.70
C PHE A 2 7.86 0.51 -2.14
N LEU A 3 6.97 0.12 -1.24
CA LEU A 3 5.78 -0.65 -1.58
C LEU A 3 4.60 0.32 -1.61
N LEU A 4 3.96 0.42 -2.78
CA LEU A 4 2.85 1.34 -2.98
C LEU A 4 1.57 0.77 -2.38
N ASP A 5 0.91 1.57 -1.53
CA ASP A 5 -0.44 1.24 -1.11
C ASP A 5 -1.46 1.70 -2.15
N THR A 6 -2.62 1.07 -2.15
CA THR A 6 -3.74 1.43 -3.02
C THR A 6 -4.12 2.90 -2.91
N SER A 7 -4.02 3.48 -1.70
CA SER A 7 -4.34 4.90 -1.47
C SER A 7 -3.52 5.88 -2.30
N VAL A 8 -2.32 5.49 -2.72
CA VAL A 8 -1.48 6.28 -3.64
C VAL A 8 -2.00 6.14 -5.06
N LEU A 9 -2.21 4.91 -5.50
CA LEU A 9 -2.57 4.62 -6.90
C LEU A 9 -3.95 5.14 -7.27
N THR A 10 -4.88 5.19 -6.34
CA THR A 10 -6.20 5.77 -6.58
C THR A 10 -6.17 7.29 -6.74
N ARG A 11 -5.03 7.93 -6.40
CA ARG A 11 -4.84 9.38 -6.48
C ARG A 11 -3.79 9.81 -7.50
N VAL A 12 -3.37 8.89 -8.37
CA VAL A 12 -2.28 9.14 -9.33
C VAL A 12 -2.59 10.24 -10.34
N ARG A 13 -3.87 10.58 -10.53
CA ARG A 13 -4.29 11.70 -11.38
C ARG A 13 -3.96 13.07 -10.79
N ALA A 14 -3.76 13.14 -9.48
CA ALA A 14 -3.34 14.40 -8.84
C ALA A 14 -1.90 14.71 -9.28
N PRO A 15 -1.63 15.90 -9.84
CA PRO A 15 -0.28 16.22 -10.33
C PRO A 15 0.82 16.10 -9.29
N SER A 16 0.55 16.43 -8.04
CA SER A 16 1.52 16.31 -6.94
C SER A 16 1.90 14.86 -6.67
N ILE A 17 0.94 13.95 -6.75
CA ILE A 17 1.18 12.51 -6.57
C ILE A 17 2.00 11.98 -7.75
N ALA A 18 1.59 12.28 -8.98
CA ALA A 18 2.32 11.85 -10.18
C ALA A 18 3.76 12.36 -10.17
N ALA A 19 3.97 13.61 -9.78
CA ALA A 19 5.31 14.19 -9.68
C ALA A 19 6.16 13.48 -8.63
N ARG A 20 5.57 13.18 -7.48
CA ARG A 20 6.27 12.49 -6.40
C ARG A 20 6.69 11.08 -6.82
N LEU A 21 5.83 10.36 -7.52
CA LEU A 21 6.16 9.02 -8.02
C LEU A 21 7.32 9.07 -9.03
N ARG A 22 7.35 10.09 -9.89
CA ARG A 22 8.49 10.27 -10.81
C ARG A 22 9.78 10.52 -10.04
N GLU A 23 9.74 11.32 -8.98
CA GLU A 23 10.93 11.56 -8.14
C GLU A 23 11.45 10.28 -7.48
N LEU A 24 10.55 9.38 -7.09
CA LEU A 24 10.89 8.16 -6.36
C LEU A 24 11.18 6.97 -7.27
N ASP A 25 10.96 7.11 -8.58
CA ASP A 25 11.08 5.98 -9.52
C ASP A 25 12.45 5.31 -9.46
N SER A 26 13.52 6.09 -9.37
CA SER A 26 14.89 5.54 -9.30
C SER A 26 15.17 4.76 -8.01
N ALA A 27 14.43 5.02 -6.95
CA ALA A 27 14.56 4.29 -5.70
C ALA A 27 13.86 2.93 -5.75
N GLY A 28 12.99 2.72 -6.74
CA GLY A 28 12.23 1.49 -6.93
C GLY A 28 10.85 1.56 -6.30
N LEU A 29 9.84 1.32 -7.15
CA LEU A 29 8.43 1.30 -6.76
C LEU A 29 7.88 -0.11 -7.01
N ALA A 30 7.33 -0.72 -5.97
CA ALA A 30 6.77 -2.07 -6.03
C ALA A 30 5.30 -2.06 -5.62
N ARG A 31 4.59 -3.10 -5.97
CA ARG A 31 3.21 -3.34 -5.57
C ARG A 31 3.02 -4.78 -5.11
N ALA A 32 1.93 -5.05 -4.43
CA ALA A 32 1.54 -6.42 -4.04
C ALA A 32 0.22 -6.80 -4.68
N PRO A 33 -0.06 -8.11 -4.87
CA PRO A 33 -1.33 -8.57 -5.44
C PRO A 33 -2.57 -8.05 -4.72
N MET A 34 -2.47 -7.79 -3.42
CA MET A 34 -3.57 -7.20 -2.67
C MET A 34 -4.01 -5.86 -3.27
N THR A 35 -3.06 -5.03 -3.68
CA THR A 35 -3.33 -3.75 -4.34
C THR A 35 -3.99 -3.98 -5.70
N ASP A 36 -3.53 -4.97 -6.46
CA ASP A 36 -4.13 -5.32 -7.75
C ASP A 36 -5.62 -5.63 -7.59
N LEU A 37 -5.96 -6.42 -6.57
CA LEU A 37 -7.35 -6.76 -6.28
C LEU A 37 -8.18 -5.54 -5.88
N GLU A 38 -7.62 -4.66 -5.07
CA GLU A 38 -8.32 -3.45 -4.65
C GLU A 38 -8.56 -2.49 -5.82
N ILE A 39 -7.57 -2.31 -6.68
CA ILE A 39 -7.69 -1.48 -7.88
C ILE A 39 -8.71 -2.11 -8.84
N GLY A 40 -8.60 -3.41 -9.09
CA GLY A 40 -9.50 -4.13 -9.99
C GLY A 40 -10.94 -4.15 -9.51
N TYR A 41 -11.16 -4.05 -8.21
CA TYR A 41 -12.51 -4.02 -7.63
C TYR A 41 -13.36 -2.87 -8.20
N SER A 42 -12.75 -1.75 -8.58
CA SER A 42 -13.46 -0.59 -9.12
C SER A 42 -13.83 -0.73 -10.61
N ALA A 43 -13.34 -1.75 -11.30
CA ALA A 43 -13.59 -1.94 -12.73
C ALA A 43 -15.06 -2.25 -12.99
N ARG A 44 -15.64 -1.59 -13.99
CA ARG A 44 -17.05 -1.76 -14.38
C ARG A 44 -17.26 -2.87 -15.39
N ASN A 45 -16.20 -3.29 -16.09
CA ASN A 45 -16.21 -4.35 -17.09
C ASN A 45 -14.81 -4.91 -17.29
N GLY A 46 -14.68 -6.00 -18.09
CA GLY A 46 -13.41 -6.65 -18.34
C GLY A 46 -12.39 -5.77 -19.04
N ASP A 47 -12.82 -4.96 -20.02
CA ASP A 47 -11.92 -4.06 -20.74
C ASP A 47 -11.30 -3.02 -19.82
N GLU A 48 -12.08 -2.44 -18.93
CA GLU A 48 -11.59 -1.50 -17.93
C GLU A 48 -10.63 -2.20 -16.96
N TRP A 49 -10.97 -3.40 -16.52
CA TRP A 49 -10.10 -4.20 -15.66
C TRP A 49 -8.74 -4.46 -16.32
N ASP A 50 -8.76 -4.84 -17.61
CA ASP A 50 -7.53 -5.09 -18.37
C ASP A 50 -6.65 -3.86 -18.45
N ARG A 51 -7.24 -2.68 -18.66
CA ARG A 51 -6.49 -1.41 -18.68
C ARG A 51 -5.87 -1.07 -17.33
N LEU A 52 -6.62 -1.26 -16.25
CA LEU A 52 -6.11 -1.03 -14.90
C LEU A 52 -4.96 -1.96 -14.57
N PHE A 53 -5.11 -3.24 -14.88
CA PHE A 53 -4.08 -4.23 -14.63
C PHE A 53 -2.82 -3.97 -15.47
N ALA A 54 -3.00 -3.57 -16.72
CA ALA A 54 -1.87 -3.22 -17.59
C ALA A 54 -1.06 -2.04 -17.02
N ALA A 55 -1.74 -1.04 -16.48
CA ALA A 55 -1.06 0.10 -15.85
C ALA A 55 -0.25 -0.32 -14.62
N LEU A 56 -0.75 -1.28 -13.85
CA LEU A 56 -0.05 -1.79 -12.67
C LEU A 56 1.25 -2.52 -13.02
N GLN A 57 1.38 -3.01 -14.25
CA GLN A 57 2.60 -3.71 -14.68
C GLN A 57 3.83 -2.80 -14.73
N ALA A 58 3.67 -1.49 -14.65
CA ALA A 58 4.79 -0.57 -14.51
C ALA A 58 5.55 -0.74 -13.19
N PHE A 59 4.93 -1.38 -12.20
CA PHE A 59 5.52 -1.59 -10.88
C PHE A 59 5.82 -3.06 -10.65
N ARG A 60 7.00 -3.33 -10.07
CA ARG A 60 7.40 -4.70 -9.73
C ARG A 60 6.41 -5.30 -8.72
N CYS A 61 6.00 -6.54 -8.96
CA CYS A 61 5.12 -7.26 -8.05
C CYS A 61 5.91 -7.99 -6.97
N ILE A 62 5.53 -7.81 -5.72
CA ILE A 62 6.05 -8.58 -4.59
C ILE A 62 4.95 -9.57 -4.19
N ASP A 63 5.27 -10.85 -4.22
CA ASP A 63 4.30 -11.90 -3.93
C ASP A 63 3.81 -11.84 -2.48
N VAL A 64 2.55 -12.22 -2.29
CA VAL A 64 1.98 -12.41 -0.95
C VAL A 64 1.96 -13.90 -0.66
N GLU A 65 2.55 -14.29 0.47
CA GLU A 65 2.69 -15.68 0.87
C GLU A 65 2.03 -15.92 2.23
N ALA A 66 1.92 -17.19 2.63
CA ALA A 66 1.26 -17.56 3.87
C ALA A 66 1.84 -16.84 5.09
N HIS A 67 3.15 -16.69 5.16
CA HIS A 67 3.79 -16.04 6.31
C HIS A 67 3.44 -14.55 6.43
N HIS A 68 3.05 -13.89 5.35
CA HIS A 68 2.57 -12.51 5.40
C HIS A 68 1.22 -12.42 6.13
N PHE A 69 0.35 -13.40 5.91
CA PHE A 69 -0.92 -13.46 6.65
C PHE A 69 -0.71 -13.75 8.13
N ASP A 70 0.25 -14.61 8.46
CA ASP A 70 0.61 -14.87 9.85
C ASP A 70 1.09 -13.60 10.54
N ARG A 71 1.93 -12.82 9.85
CA ARG A 71 2.41 -11.53 10.39
C ARG A 71 1.28 -10.51 10.49
N ALA A 72 0.39 -10.46 9.51
CA ALA A 72 -0.77 -9.58 9.54
C ALA A 72 -1.66 -9.87 10.76
N LEU A 73 -1.84 -11.14 11.11
CA LEU A 73 -2.58 -11.53 12.31
C LEU A 73 -1.91 -11.01 13.58
N GLN A 74 -0.58 -11.08 13.66
CA GLN A 74 0.17 -10.54 14.79
C GLN A 74 0.00 -9.03 14.90
N ILE A 75 0.07 -8.34 13.78
CA ILE A 75 -0.13 -6.89 13.73
C ILE A 75 -1.54 -6.54 14.23
N GLN A 76 -2.54 -7.25 13.71
CA GLN A 76 -3.92 -7.05 14.12
C GLN A 76 -4.11 -7.21 15.62
N ARG A 77 -3.54 -8.27 16.19
CA ARG A 77 -3.61 -8.52 17.63
C ARG A 77 -2.91 -7.40 18.42
N GLY A 78 -1.74 -6.98 17.96
CA GLY A 78 -0.98 -5.90 18.61
C GLY A 78 -1.72 -4.57 18.60
N LEU A 79 -2.37 -4.24 17.48
CA LEU A 79 -3.18 -3.03 17.39
C LEU A 79 -4.41 -3.10 18.31
N ALA A 80 -5.02 -4.28 18.43
CA ALA A 80 -6.14 -4.48 19.34
C ALA A 80 -5.72 -4.21 20.79
N GLU A 81 -4.54 -4.70 21.19
CA GLU A 81 -4.01 -4.42 22.55
C GLU A 81 -3.76 -2.93 22.79
N LEU A 82 -3.37 -2.19 21.74
CA LEU A 82 -3.12 -0.76 21.82
C LEU A 82 -4.42 0.08 21.71
N GLY A 83 -5.57 -0.57 21.55
CA GLY A 83 -6.84 0.14 21.34
C GLY A 83 -7.01 0.72 19.94
N LEU A 84 -6.21 0.28 18.99
CA LEU A 84 -6.19 0.78 17.60
C LEU A 84 -6.86 -0.18 16.62
N LYS A 85 -7.84 -0.93 17.09
CA LYS A 85 -8.59 -1.88 16.25
C LYS A 85 -9.29 -1.17 15.10
N GLY A 86 -9.74 -1.93 14.11
CA GLY A 86 -10.54 -1.39 13.01
C GLY A 86 -9.71 -0.97 11.80
N ARG A 87 -8.42 -1.30 11.77
CA ARG A 87 -7.62 -1.09 10.56
C ARG A 87 -8.07 -2.08 9.49
N LYS A 88 -8.06 -1.63 8.24
CA LYS A 88 -8.51 -2.46 7.12
C LYS A 88 -7.60 -3.67 6.94
N VAL A 89 -8.20 -4.83 6.66
CA VAL A 89 -7.44 -6.07 6.47
C VAL A 89 -6.39 -5.93 5.37
N PRO A 90 -6.67 -5.35 4.18
CA PRO A 90 -5.64 -5.18 3.15
C PRO A 90 -4.42 -4.39 3.65
N ASP A 91 -4.62 -3.37 4.48
CA ASP A 91 -3.52 -2.56 5.01
C ASP A 91 -2.58 -3.39 5.88
N LEU A 92 -3.14 -4.33 6.65
CA LEU A 92 -2.34 -5.22 7.49
C LEU A 92 -1.45 -6.13 6.64
N VAL A 93 -1.98 -6.63 5.54
CA VAL A 93 -1.24 -7.49 4.61
C VAL A 93 -0.14 -6.69 3.90
N ILE A 94 -0.46 -5.49 3.41
CA ILE A 94 0.51 -4.59 2.78
C ILE A 94 1.66 -4.28 3.75
N ALA A 95 1.33 -3.96 4.99
CA ALA A 95 2.34 -3.69 6.02
C ALA A 95 3.24 -4.90 6.25
N ALA A 96 2.67 -6.09 6.34
CA ALA A 96 3.43 -7.33 6.53
C ALA A 96 4.37 -7.61 5.36
N VAL A 97 3.92 -7.42 4.13
CA VAL A 97 4.74 -7.61 2.91
C VAL A 97 5.90 -6.63 2.92
N ALA A 98 5.64 -5.35 3.16
CA ALA A 98 6.67 -4.32 3.19
C ALA A 98 7.71 -4.59 4.27
N GLU A 99 7.26 -4.94 5.46
CA GLU A 99 8.15 -5.24 6.59
C GLU A 99 9.11 -6.39 6.25
N THR A 100 8.57 -7.48 5.74
CA THR A 100 9.36 -8.67 5.39
C THR A 100 10.36 -8.39 4.28
N ALA A 101 9.99 -7.59 3.30
CA ALA A 101 10.85 -7.23 2.17
C ALA A 101 11.77 -6.04 2.47
N SER A 102 11.71 -5.47 3.67
CA SER A 102 12.47 -4.28 4.08
C SER A 102 12.20 -3.07 3.18
N LEU A 103 10.94 -2.89 2.82
CA LEU A 103 10.47 -1.76 2.01
C LEU A 103 9.74 -0.74 2.87
N THR A 104 9.81 0.52 2.45
CA THR A 104 8.99 1.58 3.05
C THR A 104 7.60 1.54 2.42
N VAL A 105 6.54 1.54 3.22
CA VAL A 105 5.18 1.69 2.69
C VAL A 105 4.97 3.13 2.26
N LEU A 106 4.67 3.34 0.99
CA LEU A 106 4.30 4.66 0.47
C LEU A 106 2.78 4.73 0.39
N HIS A 107 2.19 5.66 1.12
CA HIS A 107 0.74 5.67 1.32
C HIS A 107 0.16 7.07 1.37
N TYR A 108 -1.16 7.13 1.37
CA TYR A 108 -1.94 8.33 1.66
C TYR A 108 -3.12 7.95 2.58
N ASP A 109 -2.78 7.28 3.70
CA ASP A 109 -3.77 6.75 4.64
C ASP A 109 -3.16 6.71 6.05
N ALA A 110 -3.78 7.42 6.98
CA ALA A 110 -3.33 7.50 8.37
C ALA A 110 -3.31 6.12 9.08
N ASP A 111 -3.97 5.11 8.54
CA ASP A 111 -3.94 3.77 9.11
C ASP A 111 -2.50 3.22 9.19
N PHE A 112 -1.63 3.60 8.24
CA PHE A 112 -0.24 3.16 8.27
C PHE A 112 0.57 3.83 9.39
N ASP A 113 0.22 5.04 9.80
CA ASP A 113 0.83 5.65 10.98
C ASP A 113 0.48 4.84 12.23
N HIS A 114 -0.77 4.40 12.35
CA HIS A 114 -1.20 3.56 13.47
C HIS A 114 -0.52 2.18 13.45
N ILE A 115 -0.45 1.55 12.29
CA ILE A 115 0.23 0.26 12.13
C ILE A 115 1.69 0.38 12.55
N ALA A 116 2.36 1.46 12.15
CA ALA A 116 3.76 1.70 12.48
C ALA A 116 4.00 1.87 13.98
N THR A 117 3.00 2.28 14.76
CA THR A 117 3.16 2.36 16.23
C THR A 117 3.40 0.99 16.85
N PHE A 118 2.89 -0.07 16.23
CA PHE A 118 3.14 -1.43 16.67
C PHE A 118 4.38 -2.04 16.02
N THR A 119 4.48 -1.93 14.68
CA THR A 119 5.53 -2.61 13.92
C THR A 119 6.89 -1.91 13.98
N GLY A 120 6.90 -0.58 14.14
CA GLY A 120 8.11 0.21 14.03
C GLY A 120 8.67 0.29 12.61
N GLN A 121 7.94 -0.22 11.60
CA GLN A 121 8.42 -0.23 10.22
C GLN A 121 8.39 1.16 9.58
N PRO A 122 9.24 1.41 8.56
CA PRO A 122 9.18 2.68 7.85
C PRO A 122 7.92 2.80 7.00
N THR A 123 7.22 3.91 7.17
CA THR A 123 6.08 4.31 6.33
C THR A 123 6.26 5.77 5.96
N GLU A 124 5.76 6.16 4.80
CA GLU A 124 5.92 7.53 4.32
C GLU A 124 4.66 7.98 3.59
N TRP A 125 4.19 9.17 3.92
CA TRP A 125 3.14 9.83 3.15
C TRP A 125 3.70 10.20 1.79
N VAL A 126 2.98 9.84 0.72
CA VAL A 126 3.43 10.13 -0.66
C VAL A 126 3.56 11.63 -0.88
N VAL A 127 2.62 12.40 -0.35
CA VAL A 127 2.65 13.85 -0.22
C VAL A 127 2.09 14.19 1.16
N ARG A 128 2.30 15.41 1.60
CA ARG A 128 1.82 15.84 2.92
C ARG A 128 0.32 15.60 3.04
N ARG A 129 -0.10 15.05 4.18
CA ARG A 129 -1.50 14.80 4.50
C ARG A 129 -2.33 16.06 4.32
N GLY A 130 -3.49 15.92 3.67
CA GLY A 130 -4.42 17.03 3.45
C GLY A 130 -4.17 17.85 2.18
N THR A 131 -3.15 17.50 1.37
CA THR A 131 -2.84 18.23 0.12
C THR A 131 -3.62 17.72 -1.09
N VAL A 132 -4.17 16.51 -1.02
CA VAL A 132 -5.06 15.94 -2.05
C VAL A 132 -6.26 15.29 -1.36
N ASP A 133 -7.33 15.06 -2.14
CA ASP A 133 -8.55 14.41 -1.64
C ASP A 133 -8.38 12.91 -1.45
#